data_3d785e019a91d555bd94d3a77b5d5396
#
_entry.id   3d785e019a91d555bd94d3a77b5d5396
#
_cell.length_a   1.000
_cell.length_b   1.000
_cell.length_c   1.000
_cell.angle_alpha   90.00
_cell.angle_beta   90.00
_cell.angle_gamma   90.00
#
_symmetry.space_group_name_H-M   'P 1'
#
loop_
_entity.id
_entity.type
_entity.pdbx_description
1 polymer ?
#
loop_
_entity_poly.entity_id
_entity_poly.type
_entity_poly.pdbx_seq_one_letter_code
_entity_poly.pdbx_strand_id
1 'polypeptide(L)'
;IAEENRVLERLDVDLIDLNIHRTPINCIQLLIAFLNDFEDRPINRSKVFKYVLKVIFDNPGSLFYGDTLDEENCGFIVGYFCEYLLRKNKESFTEDEFYKITRPFCEKEYNPSNVSDLLQVLKNNQIVVGLNGELRFRFSYWIYYFAAIRMKDSEEFKAYMLNDKHSLYFPEIIEFYTGLDGRSEDIVKMLINDLSTLSNKVHSKIGLSDDINPFKEIKWSLNETVKGMTQNQLEQNIKQSKVSDEIKDIVADKNYNSIKPYTQTINNYLEEYDIKNLMELIKSSSRALRNSEFIKPEHKEELLKNIAMAWKELMR
;
A
#
# COMPACT_ATOMS: atom_id res chain seq x y z
N ILE A 1 -11.46 -27.32 16.60
CA ILE A 1 -11.82 -27.47 15.13
C ILE A 1 -12.81 -26.37 14.70
N ALA A 2 -13.97 -26.17 15.39
CA ALA A 2 -14.94 -25.13 14.99
C ALA A 2 -14.38 -23.71 15.17
N GLU A 3 -13.60 -23.49 16.22
CA GLU A 3 -12.96 -22.20 16.51
C GLU A 3 -11.80 -21.93 15.56
N GLU A 4 -11.01 -22.93 15.24
CA GLU A 4 -9.92 -22.85 14.25
C GLU A 4 -10.45 -22.51 12.85
N ASN A 5 -11.52 -23.17 12.41
CA ASN A 5 -12.15 -22.86 11.12
C ASN A 5 -12.69 -21.43 11.09
N ARG A 6 -13.26 -20.94 12.17
CA ARG A 6 -13.74 -19.56 12.28
C ARG A 6 -12.60 -18.54 12.17
N VAL A 7 -11.43 -18.82 12.75
CA VAL A 7 -10.24 -17.97 12.64
C VAL A 7 -9.72 -17.98 11.20
N LEU A 8 -9.67 -19.13 10.54
CA LEU A 8 -9.22 -19.24 9.15
C LEU A 8 -10.17 -18.52 8.17
N GLU A 9 -11.48 -18.68 8.35
CA GLU A 9 -12.48 -17.95 7.53
C GLU A 9 -12.34 -16.43 7.70
N ARG A 10 -12.15 -15.97 8.94
CA ARG A 10 -11.93 -14.56 9.23
C ARG A 10 -10.64 -14.04 8.59
N LEU A 11 -9.55 -14.80 8.68
CA LEU A 11 -8.28 -14.46 8.03
C LEU A 11 -8.43 -14.29 6.52
N ASP A 12 -9.12 -15.23 5.87
CA ASP A 12 -9.31 -15.17 4.41
C ASP A 12 -10.13 -13.94 4.00
N VAL A 13 -11.20 -13.65 4.73
CA VAL A 13 -12.01 -12.46 4.50
C VAL A 13 -11.20 -11.17 4.72
N ASP A 14 -10.44 -11.09 5.81
CA ASP A 14 -9.67 -9.88 6.12
C ASP A 14 -8.49 -9.66 5.15
N LEU A 15 -7.85 -10.72 4.65
CA LEU A 15 -6.85 -10.61 3.58
C LEU A 15 -7.44 -10.00 2.31
N ILE A 16 -8.66 -10.41 1.92
CA ILE A 16 -9.36 -9.86 0.75
C ILE A 16 -9.77 -8.41 1.00
N ASP A 17 -10.49 -8.17 2.09
CA ASP A 17 -11.06 -6.86 2.38
C ASP A 17 -9.99 -5.78 2.58
N LEU A 18 -8.87 -6.15 3.19
CA LEU A 18 -7.72 -5.27 3.40
C LEU A 18 -6.78 -5.24 2.19
N ASN A 19 -7.05 -6.05 1.16
CA ASN A 19 -6.21 -6.11 -0.03
C ASN A 19 -4.75 -6.46 0.29
N ILE A 20 -4.56 -7.48 1.15
CA ILE A 20 -3.25 -8.01 1.52
C ILE A 20 -3.02 -9.30 0.74
N HIS A 21 -1.79 -9.52 0.28
CA HIS A 21 -1.44 -10.75 -0.45
C HIS A 21 -1.71 -12.00 0.39
N ARG A 22 -2.30 -13.00 -0.21
CA ARG A 22 -2.51 -14.33 0.41
C ARG A 22 -1.20 -15.13 0.40
N THR A 23 -0.22 -14.70 1.15
CA THR A 23 1.05 -15.39 1.32
C THR A 23 1.15 -15.99 2.72
N PRO A 24 1.92 -17.08 2.92
CA PRO A 24 2.09 -17.67 4.25
C PRO A 24 2.56 -16.66 5.29
N ILE A 25 3.48 -15.78 4.94
CA ILE A 25 4.00 -14.79 5.88
C ILE A 25 2.92 -13.77 6.30
N ASN A 26 2.10 -13.30 5.37
CA ASN A 26 1.01 -12.38 5.68
C ASN A 26 -0.08 -13.05 6.52
N CYS A 27 -0.39 -14.32 6.25
CA CYS A 27 -1.29 -15.10 7.10
C CYS A 27 -0.74 -15.23 8.52
N ILE A 28 0.55 -15.53 8.67
CA ILE A 28 1.21 -15.65 9.99
C ILE A 28 1.19 -14.29 10.71
N GLN A 29 1.51 -13.19 10.04
CA GLN A 29 1.49 -11.84 10.62
C GLN A 29 0.09 -11.46 11.10
N LEU A 30 -0.95 -11.71 10.29
CA LEU A 30 -2.34 -11.49 10.69
C LEU A 30 -2.76 -12.41 11.84
N LEU A 31 -2.35 -13.69 11.80
CA LEU A 31 -2.65 -14.64 12.88
C LEU A 31 -2.03 -14.20 14.21
N ILE A 32 -0.77 -13.74 14.18
CA ILE A 32 -0.11 -13.16 15.36
C ILE A 32 -0.88 -11.94 15.86
N ALA A 33 -1.35 -11.08 14.96
CA ALA A 33 -2.17 -9.94 15.33
C ALA A 33 -3.48 -10.38 16.03
N PHE A 34 -4.16 -11.40 15.53
CA PHE A 34 -5.39 -11.91 16.15
C PHE A 34 -5.18 -12.58 17.51
N LEU A 35 -4.05 -13.30 17.68
CA LEU A 35 -3.74 -14.00 18.93
C LEU A 35 -3.37 -13.04 20.08
N ASN A 36 -2.96 -11.82 19.77
CA ASN A 36 -2.54 -10.81 20.75
C ASN A 36 -3.61 -9.72 20.99
N ASP A 37 -4.88 -10.05 20.99
CA ASP A 37 -5.99 -9.17 21.40
C ASP A 37 -6.51 -8.19 20.32
N PHE A 38 -6.62 -8.66 19.11
CA PHE A 38 -7.36 -7.91 18.09
C PHE A 38 -8.86 -8.24 18.21
N GLU A 39 -9.53 -7.70 19.26
CA GLU A 39 -10.98 -7.89 19.44
C GLU A 39 -11.76 -7.21 18.31
N ASP A 40 -11.26 -6.07 17.83
CA ASP A 40 -11.89 -5.30 16.77
C ASP A 40 -11.34 -5.63 15.38
N ARG A 41 -12.24 -5.80 14.41
CA ARG A 41 -11.85 -5.99 13.02
C ARG A 41 -11.09 -4.76 12.50
N PRO A 42 -9.86 -4.92 11.96
CA PRO A 42 -9.12 -3.78 11.45
C PRO A 42 -9.83 -3.16 10.26
N ILE A 43 -10.13 -1.87 10.33
CA ILE A 43 -10.87 -1.15 9.30
C ILE A 43 -10.00 -0.90 8.06
N ASN A 44 -8.67 -0.84 8.25
CA ASN A 44 -7.73 -0.58 7.16
C ASN A 44 -6.37 -1.26 7.37
N ARG A 45 -5.60 -1.39 6.28
CA ARG A 45 -4.27 -2.02 6.29
C ARG A 45 -3.26 -1.29 7.18
N SER A 46 -3.35 0.03 7.30
CA SER A 46 -2.40 0.82 8.08
C SER A 46 -2.42 0.42 9.55
N LYS A 47 -3.61 0.17 10.09
CA LYS A 47 -3.79 -0.31 11.46
C LYS A 47 -3.21 -1.72 11.65
N VAL A 48 -3.39 -2.60 10.67
CA VAL A 48 -2.81 -3.95 10.71
C VAL A 48 -1.29 -3.89 10.75
N PHE A 49 -0.67 -3.12 9.86
CA PHE A 49 0.79 -3.04 9.80
C PHE A 49 1.39 -2.35 11.02
N LYS A 50 0.72 -1.31 11.54
CA LYS A 50 1.12 -0.71 12.81
C LYS A 50 1.12 -1.76 13.93
N TYR A 51 0.08 -2.58 14.00
CA TYR A 51 -0.04 -3.62 15.01
C TYR A 51 1.01 -4.73 14.83
N VAL A 52 1.24 -5.17 13.60
CA VAL A 52 2.30 -6.16 13.30
C VAL A 52 3.67 -5.65 13.76
N LEU A 53 4.01 -4.41 13.47
CA LEU A 53 5.26 -3.82 13.96
C LEU A 53 5.30 -3.77 15.48
N LYS A 54 4.22 -3.32 16.13
CA LYS A 54 4.14 -3.32 17.58
C LYS A 54 4.43 -4.70 18.16
N VAL A 55 3.77 -5.76 17.66
CA VAL A 55 4.00 -7.12 18.12
C VAL A 55 5.45 -7.59 17.89
N ILE A 56 6.07 -7.20 16.78
CA ILE A 56 7.47 -7.49 16.47
C ILE A 56 8.40 -6.85 17.50
N PHE A 57 8.14 -5.61 17.89
CA PHE A 57 9.00 -4.87 18.81
C PHE A 57 8.69 -5.13 20.28
N ASP A 58 7.44 -5.45 20.64
CA ASP A 58 7.03 -5.80 22.02
C ASP A 58 7.39 -7.25 22.43
N ASN A 59 7.91 -8.08 21.51
CA ASN A 59 8.16 -9.50 21.80
C ASN A 59 9.42 -9.68 22.68
N PRO A 60 9.29 -10.08 23.95
CA PRO A 60 10.41 -10.16 24.90
C PRO A 60 11.44 -11.27 24.59
N GLY A 61 11.22 -12.09 23.56
CA GLY A 61 12.12 -13.16 23.14
C GLY A 61 13.22 -12.75 22.18
N SER A 62 13.23 -11.53 21.68
CA SER A 62 14.28 -11.07 20.79
C SER A 62 15.47 -10.53 21.62
N LEU A 63 16.60 -11.21 21.51
CA LEU A 63 17.85 -11.00 22.26
C LEU A 63 18.56 -9.65 21.97
N PHE A 64 17.93 -8.72 21.25
CA PHE A 64 18.59 -7.54 20.68
C PHE A 64 18.06 -6.19 21.20
N TYR A 65 17.21 -6.17 22.22
CA TYR A 65 16.59 -4.94 22.65
C TYR A 65 17.39 -4.23 23.75
N GLY A 66 18.13 -3.24 23.34
CA GLY A 66 18.28 -2.05 24.20
C GLY A 66 16.95 -1.28 24.20
N ASP A 67 16.64 -0.58 25.29
CA ASP A 67 15.38 0.15 25.57
C ASP A 67 14.97 1.23 24.54
N THR A 68 15.57 1.26 23.35
CA THR A 68 15.46 2.38 22.38
C THR A 68 14.81 2.02 21.05
N LEU A 69 14.45 0.76 20.81
CA LEU A 69 13.80 0.33 19.56
C LEU A 69 12.35 -0.05 19.83
N ASP A 70 11.44 0.70 19.24
CA ASP A 70 10.00 0.44 19.22
C ASP A 70 9.44 0.66 17.79
N GLU A 71 8.14 0.48 17.61
CA GLU A 71 7.51 0.65 16.32
C GLU A 71 7.55 2.10 15.82
N GLU A 72 7.59 3.09 16.72
CA GLU A 72 7.64 4.52 16.37
C GLU A 72 9.03 4.90 15.87
N ASN A 73 10.09 4.51 16.58
CA ASN A 73 11.46 4.69 16.13
C ASN A 73 11.75 3.95 14.81
N CYS A 74 11.22 2.73 14.67
CA CYS A 74 11.28 1.99 13.42
C CYS A 74 10.61 2.78 12.29
N GLY A 75 9.38 3.22 12.51
CA GLY A 75 8.61 4.01 11.54
C GLY A 75 9.37 5.28 11.11
N PHE A 76 9.93 6.00 12.05
CA PHE A 76 10.67 7.25 11.84
C PHE A 76 11.94 7.03 10.99
N ILE A 77 12.79 6.07 11.38
CA ILE A 77 14.08 5.80 10.70
C ILE A 77 13.86 5.16 9.33
N VAL A 78 13.02 4.11 9.27
CA VAL A 78 12.74 3.40 8.01
C VAL A 78 11.93 4.27 7.07
N GLY A 79 11.06 5.14 7.59
CA GLY A 79 10.32 6.13 6.80
C GLY A 79 11.26 7.08 6.06
N TYR A 80 12.28 7.60 6.73
CA TYR A 80 13.33 8.42 6.09
C TYR A 80 14.08 7.64 5.01
N PHE A 81 14.42 6.38 5.28
CA PHE A 81 15.07 5.53 4.28
C PHE A 81 14.18 5.23 3.08
N CYS A 82 12.87 5.02 3.29
CA CYS A 82 11.93 4.83 2.20
C CYS A 82 11.73 6.11 1.36
N GLU A 83 11.75 7.30 1.98
CA GLU A 83 11.83 8.57 1.24
C GLU A 83 13.04 8.60 0.30
N TYR A 84 14.23 8.22 0.81
CA TYR A 84 15.43 8.12 -0.02
C TYR A 84 15.27 7.16 -1.19
N LEU A 85 14.74 5.94 -0.96
CA LEU A 85 14.51 4.95 -2.02
C LEU A 85 13.55 5.48 -3.10
N LEU A 86 12.46 6.11 -2.70
CA LEU A 86 11.47 6.69 -3.60
C LEU A 86 12.05 7.84 -4.43
N ARG A 87 12.78 8.77 -3.80
CA ARG A 87 13.43 9.88 -4.51
C ARG A 87 14.53 9.42 -5.47
N LYS A 88 15.20 8.29 -5.17
CA LYS A 88 16.24 7.68 -6.02
C LYS A 88 15.72 6.63 -6.98
N ASN A 89 14.45 6.32 -6.90
CA ASN A 89 13.84 5.33 -7.78
C ASN A 89 14.47 3.93 -7.62
N LYS A 90 14.69 3.49 -6.39
CA LYS A 90 15.37 2.23 -6.07
C LYS A 90 14.41 1.24 -5.40
N GLU A 91 14.46 -0.03 -5.83
CA GLU A 91 13.72 -1.14 -5.22
C GLU A 91 14.63 -2.01 -4.33
N SER A 92 15.95 -1.94 -4.52
CA SER A 92 16.97 -2.69 -3.76
C SER A 92 18.05 -1.77 -3.22
N PHE A 93 18.73 -2.25 -2.21
CA PHE A 93 19.79 -1.51 -1.52
C PHE A 93 20.80 -2.48 -0.88
N THR A 94 21.98 -1.98 -0.49
CA THR A 94 22.94 -2.73 0.31
C THR A 94 22.83 -2.37 1.80
N GLU A 95 23.34 -3.23 2.69
CA GLU A 95 23.42 -2.91 4.12
C GLU A 95 24.24 -1.62 4.36
N ASP A 96 25.34 -1.46 3.63
CA ASP A 96 26.17 -0.27 3.70
C ASP A 96 25.42 1.00 3.29
N GLU A 97 24.60 0.92 2.24
CA GLU A 97 23.72 2.02 1.81
C GLU A 97 22.69 2.36 2.88
N PHE A 98 22.05 1.36 3.49
CA PHE A 98 21.11 1.58 4.58
C PHE A 98 21.78 2.34 5.74
N TYR A 99 22.96 1.89 6.18
CA TYR A 99 23.69 2.54 7.26
C TYR A 99 24.17 3.94 6.90
N LYS A 100 24.67 4.15 5.69
CA LYS A 100 25.13 5.48 5.22
C LYS A 100 24.03 6.53 5.19
N ILE A 101 22.80 6.12 4.96
CA ILE A 101 21.67 7.04 4.90
C ILE A 101 21.06 7.25 6.28
N THR A 102 20.89 6.19 7.07
CA THR A 102 20.11 6.26 8.32
C THR A 102 20.93 6.72 9.52
N ARG A 103 22.23 6.38 9.62
CA ARG A 103 23.06 6.82 10.76
C ARG A 103 23.19 8.35 10.87
N PRO A 104 23.57 9.08 9.79
CA PRO A 104 23.63 10.53 9.85
C PRO A 104 22.29 11.18 10.16
N PHE A 105 21.19 10.56 9.72
CA PHE A 105 19.85 11.01 10.04
C PHE A 105 19.56 10.86 11.54
N CYS A 106 19.81 9.68 12.14
CA CYS A 106 19.65 9.47 13.57
C CYS A 106 20.52 10.44 14.40
N GLU A 107 21.76 10.67 14.00
CA GLU A 107 22.66 11.62 14.66
C GLU A 107 22.09 13.05 14.62
N LYS A 108 21.61 13.49 13.45
CA LYS A 108 21.01 14.81 13.27
C LYS A 108 19.74 15.01 14.10
N GLU A 109 18.91 13.99 14.21
CA GLU A 109 17.65 14.02 14.93
C GLU A 109 17.80 13.64 16.43
N TYR A 110 19.04 13.45 16.91
CA TYR A 110 19.34 12.99 18.27
C TYR A 110 18.61 11.69 18.67
N ASN A 111 18.35 10.83 17.70
CA ASN A 111 17.70 9.54 17.94
C ASN A 111 18.75 8.50 18.34
N PRO A 112 18.66 7.92 19.56
CA PRO A 112 19.69 7.00 20.08
C PRO A 112 19.56 5.57 19.53
N SER A 113 18.63 5.30 18.64
CA SER A 113 18.33 3.95 18.16
C SER A 113 19.52 3.31 17.45
N ASN A 114 19.75 2.04 17.74
CA ASN A 114 20.76 1.24 17.04
C ASN A 114 20.24 0.80 15.66
N VAL A 115 20.71 1.48 14.63
CA VAL A 115 20.33 1.22 13.24
C VAL A 115 20.69 -0.21 12.77
N SER A 116 21.78 -0.79 13.32
CA SER A 116 22.17 -2.17 13.00
C SER A 116 21.18 -3.19 13.53
N ASP A 117 20.73 -3.01 14.79
CA ASP A 117 19.75 -3.87 15.42
C ASP A 117 18.40 -3.72 14.73
N LEU A 118 18.02 -2.49 14.34
CA LEU A 118 16.82 -2.24 13.56
C LEU A 118 16.79 -3.03 12.25
N LEU A 119 17.87 -2.95 11.46
CA LEU A 119 17.94 -3.72 10.21
C LEU A 119 17.88 -5.24 10.46
N GLN A 120 18.51 -5.72 11.53
CA GLN A 120 18.45 -7.13 11.89
C GLN A 120 17.04 -7.58 12.28
N VAL A 121 16.29 -6.75 13.02
CA VAL A 121 14.88 -7.01 13.34
C VAL A 121 14.04 -7.11 12.08
N LEU A 122 14.20 -6.16 11.14
CA LEU A 122 13.49 -6.19 9.85
C LEU A 122 13.80 -7.45 9.03
N LYS A 123 15.07 -7.90 9.02
CA LYS A 123 15.50 -9.14 8.34
C LYS A 123 14.94 -10.39 9.02
N ASN A 124 15.03 -10.48 10.34
CA ASN A 124 14.54 -11.64 11.10
C ASN A 124 13.02 -11.83 10.94
N ASN A 125 12.29 -10.73 10.83
CA ASN A 125 10.83 -10.75 10.62
C ASN A 125 10.41 -10.71 9.15
N GLN A 126 11.35 -10.94 8.23
CA GLN A 126 11.07 -11.05 6.80
C GLN A 126 10.40 -9.81 6.18
N ILE A 127 10.53 -8.64 6.81
CA ILE A 127 10.12 -7.35 6.23
C ILE A 127 11.13 -6.94 5.16
N VAL A 128 12.43 -7.15 5.45
CA VAL A 128 13.53 -7.00 4.51
C VAL A 128 14.14 -8.38 4.23
N VAL A 129 14.39 -8.68 2.97
CA VAL A 129 14.95 -9.95 2.51
C VAL A 129 16.15 -9.73 1.62
N GLY A 130 17.08 -10.69 1.64
CA GLY A 130 18.24 -10.70 0.75
C GLY A 130 17.93 -11.42 -0.57
N LEU A 131 18.34 -10.84 -1.69
CA LEU A 131 18.25 -11.46 -3.00
C LEU A 131 19.48 -11.06 -3.84
N ASN A 132 20.24 -12.04 -4.33
CA ASN A 132 21.40 -11.82 -5.20
C ASN A 132 22.47 -10.85 -4.62
N GLY A 133 22.67 -10.87 -3.31
CA GLY A 133 23.64 -10.01 -2.62
C GLY A 133 23.14 -8.60 -2.28
N GLU A 134 21.94 -8.25 -2.65
CA GLU A 134 21.26 -7.01 -2.27
C GLU A 134 20.12 -7.29 -1.30
N LEU A 135 19.70 -6.26 -0.57
CA LEU A 135 18.51 -6.26 0.27
C LEU A 135 17.36 -5.58 -0.46
N ARG A 136 16.15 -6.01 -0.14
CA ARG A 136 14.90 -5.37 -0.59
C ARG A 136 13.82 -5.56 0.44
N PHE A 137 12.83 -4.69 0.44
CA PHE A 137 11.59 -4.99 1.14
C PHE A 137 10.91 -6.19 0.48
N ARG A 138 10.44 -7.15 1.29
CA ARG A 138 9.79 -8.36 0.77
C ARG A 138 8.60 -8.05 -0.11
N PHE A 139 7.81 -7.06 0.29
CA PHE A 139 6.71 -6.52 -0.48
C PHE A 139 6.82 -5.00 -0.57
N SER A 140 6.44 -4.45 -1.70
CA SER A 140 6.48 -3.01 -1.97
C SER A 140 5.57 -2.20 -1.03
N TYR A 141 4.51 -2.80 -0.52
CA TYR A 141 3.62 -2.12 0.43
C TYR A 141 4.33 -1.71 1.74
N TRP A 142 5.41 -2.36 2.15
CA TRP A 142 6.21 -1.90 3.28
C TRP A 142 6.88 -0.56 3.00
N ILE A 143 7.40 -0.38 1.79
CA ILE A 143 7.96 0.93 1.37
C ILE A 143 6.88 2.01 1.45
N TYR A 144 5.68 1.71 0.95
CA TYR A 144 4.58 2.68 0.93
C TYR A 144 4.04 2.98 2.32
N TYR A 145 3.98 1.99 3.20
CA TYR A 145 3.58 2.16 4.58
C TYR A 145 4.56 3.07 5.35
N PHE A 146 5.86 2.80 5.26
CA PHE A 146 6.88 3.63 5.92
C PHE A 146 6.99 5.02 5.28
N ALA A 147 6.82 5.14 3.98
CA ALA A 147 6.72 6.45 3.32
C ALA A 147 5.51 7.25 3.80
N ALA A 148 4.38 6.61 4.05
CA ALA A 148 3.21 7.26 4.62
C ALA A 148 3.47 7.76 6.06
N ILE A 149 4.21 7.02 6.88
CA ILE A 149 4.69 7.50 8.19
C ILE A 149 5.56 8.73 7.98
N ARG A 150 6.52 8.67 7.06
CA ARG A 150 7.40 9.80 6.75
C ARG A 150 6.64 11.06 6.31
N MET A 151 5.55 10.92 5.56
CA MET A 151 4.68 12.05 5.20
C MET A 151 4.04 12.73 6.42
N LYS A 152 3.82 12.02 7.52
CA LYS A 152 3.34 12.63 8.78
C LYS A 152 4.44 13.44 9.47
N ASP A 153 5.69 12.98 9.36
CA ASP A 153 6.82 13.54 10.07
C ASP A 153 7.54 14.65 9.29
N SER A 154 7.32 14.74 7.96
CA SER A 154 8.02 15.67 7.07
C SER A 154 7.05 16.38 6.13
N GLU A 155 6.77 17.65 6.39
CA GLU A 155 5.97 18.48 5.49
C GLU A 155 6.63 18.65 4.11
N GLU A 156 7.96 18.64 4.04
CA GLU A 156 8.68 18.68 2.75
C GLU A 156 8.39 17.42 1.92
N PHE A 157 8.49 16.25 2.52
CA PHE A 157 8.21 15.00 1.82
C PHE A 157 6.73 14.87 1.48
N LYS A 158 5.85 15.30 2.37
CA LYS A 158 4.40 15.39 2.10
C LYS A 158 4.13 16.26 0.87
N ALA A 159 4.71 17.45 0.82
CA ALA A 159 4.58 18.35 -0.33
C ALA A 159 5.14 17.72 -1.61
N TYR A 160 6.30 17.08 -1.55
CA TYR A 160 6.89 16.33 -2.67
C TYR A 160 5.93 15.26 -3.21
N MET A 161 5.28 14.50 -2.33
CA MET A 161 4.34 13.46 -2.73
C MET A 161 3.05 14.01 -3.36
N LEU A 162 2.56 15.16 -2.87
CA LEU A 162 1.26 15.70 -3.26
C LEU A 162 1.34 16.65 -4.47
N ASN A 163 2.37 17.51 -4.56
CA ASN A 163 2.39 18.62 -5.51
C ASN A 163 2.78 18.21 -6.94
N ASP A 164 3.73 17.30 -7.11
CA ASP A 164 4.29 16.96 -8.42
C ASP A 164 3.64 15.72 -9.05
N LYS A 165 2.38 15.42 -8.68
CA LYS A 165 1.65 14.23 -9.14
C LYS A 165 2.30 12.89 -8.75
N HIS A 166 3.30 12.89 -7.85
CA HIS A 166 3.91 11.65 -7.37
C HIS A 166 2.88 10.75 -6.71
N SER A 167 1.85 11.32 -6.08
CA SER A 167 0.71 10.58 -5.49
C SER A 167 -0.05 9.73 -6.51
N LEU A 168 -0.06 10.10 -7.79
CA LEU A 168 -0.68 9.31 -8.86
C LEU A 168 0.09 8.01 -9.15
N TYR A 169 1.40 8.03 -8.95
CA TYR A 169 2.24 6.84 -9.14
C TYR A 169 2.24 5.91 -7.92
N PHE A 170 1.82 6.41 -6.75
CA PHE A 170 1.87 5.69 -5.48
C PHE A 170 0.53 5.77 -4.72
N PRO A 171 -0.57 5.27 -5.29
CA PRO A 171 -1.89 5.34 -4.64
C PRO A 171 -1.92 4.64 -3.28
N GLU A 172 -1.05 3.66 -3.06
CA GLU A 172 -0.89 2.96 -1.79
C GLU A 172 -0.37 3.88 -0.68
N ILE A 173 0.51 4.84 -0.99
CA ILE A 173 1.01 5.78 0.02
C ILE A 173 -0.13 6.66 0.53
N ILE A 174 -1.01 7.14 -0.35
CA ILE A 174 -2.19 7.91 0.04
C ILE A 174 -3.15 7.04 0.88
N GLU A 175 -3.34 5.79 0.51
CA GLU A 175 -4.12 4.83 1.29
C GLU A 175 -3.56 4.68 2.71
N PHE A 176 -2.25 4.41 2.84
CA PHE A 176 -1.62 4.26 4.15
C PHE A 176 -1.64 5.55 4.95
N TYR A 177 -1.36 6.70 4.32
CA TYR A 177 -1.36 7.99 4.99
C TYR A 177 -2.73 8.31 5.58
N THR A 178 -3.80 8.19 4.80
CA THR A 178 -5.17 8.41 5.28
C THR A 178 -5.60 7.38 6.32
N GLY A 179 -5.08 6.15 6.23
CA GLY A 179 -5.38 5.07 7.18
C GLY A 179 -4.66 5.18 8.52
N LEU A 180 -3.52 5.88 8.59
CA LEU A 180 -2.77 6.08 9.84
C LEU A 180 -3.50 7.02 10.81
N ASP A 181 -4.17 8.04 10.32
CA ASP A 181 -4.85 9.04 11.14
C ASP A 181 -6.38 9.06 10.96
N GLY A 182 -6.88 8.79 9.78
CA GLY A 182 -8.32 8.84 9.45
C GLY A 182 -8.92 10.26 9.47
N ARG A 183 -8.12 11.31 9.70
CA ARG A 183 -8.53 12.72 9.84
C ARG A 183 -7.97 13.64 8.77
N SER A 184 -7.37 13.07 7.72
CA SER A 184 -6.67 13.82 6.67
C SER A 184 -7.65 14.54 5.73
N GLU A 185 -8.36 15.55 6.25
CA GLU A 185 -9.36 16.33 5.51
C GLU A 185 -8.73 17.14 4.36
N ASP A 186 -7.49 17.58 4.51
CA ASP A 186 -6.68 18.26 3.51
C ASP A 186 -6.45 17.37 2.27
N ILE A 187 -6.11 16.11 2.47
CA ILE A 187 -5.93 15.14 1.38
C ILE A 187 -7.25 14.89 0.66
N VAL A 188 -8.34 14.73 1.40
CA VAL A 188 -9.66 14.49 0.79
C VAL A 188 -10.10 15.66 -0.07
N LYS A 189 -9.91 16.90 0.39
CA LYS A 189 -10.20 18.10 -0.41
C LYS A 189 -9.32 18.21 -1.64
N MET A 190 -8.04 17.88 -1.52
CA MET A 190 -7.13 17.81 -2.67
C MET A 190 -7.63 16.80 -3.69
N LEU A 191 -7.98 15.58 -3.27
CA LEU A 191 -8.47 14.53 -4.16
C LEU A 191 -9.79 14.90 -4.85
N ILE A 192 -10.70 15.58 -4.16
CA ILE A 192 -11.94 16.12 -4.75
C ILE A 192 -11.61 17.09 -5.89
N ASN A 193 -10.74 18.06 -5.64
CA ASN A 193 -10.33 19.04 -6.63
C ASN A 193 -9.62 18.40 -7.84
N ASP A 194 -8.70 17.48 -7.57
CA ASP A 194 -7.94 16.79 -8.61
C ASP A 194 -8.82 15.90 -9.48
N LEU A 195 -9.75 15.14 -8.88
CA LEU A 195 -10.73 14.34 -9.61
C LEU A 195 -11.60 15.20 -10.52
N SER A 196 -12.13 16.31 -10.00
CA SER A 196 -12.95 17.24 -10.78
C SER A 196 -12.16 17.83 -11.96
N THR A 197 -10.94 18.31 -11.68
CA THR A 197 -10.09 18.92 -12.70
C THR A 197 -9.69 17.91 -13.77
N LEU A 198 -9.27 16.72 -13.38
CA LEU A 198 -8.81 15.71 -14.31
C LEU A 198 -9.95 15.09 -15.12
N SER A 199 -11.12 14.84 -14.49
CA SER A 199 -12.32 14.38 -15.20
C SER A 199 -12.75 15.36 -16.28
N ASN A 200 -12.78 16.67 -15.98
CA ASN A 200 -13.12 17.70 -16.94
C ASN A 200 -12.09 17.78 -18.09
N LYS A 201 -10.81 17.60 -17.78
CA LYS A 201 -9.75 17.57 -18.78
C LYS A 201 -9.90 16.37 -19.73
N VAL A 202 -10.15 15.18 -19.18
CA VAL A 202 -10.39 13.95 -19.96
C VAL A 202 -11.65 14.13 -20.83
N HIS A 203 -12.75 14.61 -20.24
CA HIS A 203 -13.98 14.88 -20.96
C HIS A 203 -13.76 15.82 -22.17
N SER A 204 -13.06 16.93 -21.96
CA SER A 204 -12.74 17.89 -23.03
C SER A 204 -11.87 17.31 -24.14
N LYS A 205 -10.92 16.43 -23.79
CA LYS A 205 -10.04 15.78 -24.77
C LYS A 205 -10.76 14.71 -25.58
N ILE A 206 -11.64 13.93 -24.95
CA ILE A 206 -12.41 12.89 -25.63
C ILE A 206 -13.51 13.50 -26.52
N GLY A 207 -14.14 14.59 -26.08
CA GLY A 207 -15.12 15.33 -26.86
C GLY A 207 -16.45 14.59 -27.11
N LEU A 208 -16.77 13.59 -26.28
CA LEU A 208 -18.02 12.88 -26.38
C LEU A 208 -19.17 13.64 -25.71
N SER A 209 -20.39 13.46 -26.24
CA SER A 209 -21.60 14.13 -25.73
C SER A 209 -21.94 13.67 -24.31
N ASP A 210 -22.46 14.60 -23.49
CA ASP A 210 -22.98 14.33 -22.15
C ASP A 210 -24.15 13.36 -22.11
N ASP A 211 -24.89 13.25 -23.22
CA ASP A 211 -26.05 12.37 -23.35
C ASP A 211 -25.68 10.89 -23.43
N ILE A 212 -24.42 10.56 -23.64
CA ILE A 212 -23.95 9.19 -23.65
C ILE A 212 -24.03 8.61 -22.23
N ASN A 213 -24.91 7.63 -22.06
CA ASN A 213 -24.98 6.85 -20.83
C ASN A 213 -24.16 5.56 -21.00
N PRO A 214 -22.91 5.50 -20.49
CA PRO A 214 -22.03 4.33 -20.69
C PRO A 214 -22.58 3.07 -20.00
N PHE A 215 -23.43 3.22 -19.00
CA PHE A 215 -23.99 2.09 -18.24
C PHE A 215 -25.15 1.39 -18.95
N LYS A 216 -25.72 1.98 -20.01
CA LYS A 216 -26.87 1.42 -20.72
C LYS A 216 -26.56 0.11 -21.44
N GLU A 217 -25.32 -0.04 -21.93
CA GLU A 217 -24.90 -1.19 -22.71
C GLU A 217 -23.98 -2.17 -21.94
N ILE A 218 -23.68 -1.88 -20.66
CA ILE A 218 -22.82 -2.74 -19.86
C ILE A 218 -23.53 -4.04 -19.53
N LYS A 219 -22.99 -5.12 -20.10
CA LYS A 219 -23.34 -6.50 -19.72
C LYS A 219 -22.15 -7.10 -18.96
N TRP A 220 -22.35 -7.35 -17.67
CA TRP A 220 -21.31 -8.05 -16.90
C TRP A 220 -21.28 -9.53 -17.27
N SER A 221 -20.17 -10.03 -17.80
CA SER A 221 -19.95 -11.45 -18.03
C SER A 221 -18.70 -11.90 -17.29
N LEU A 222 -18.81 -12.93 -16.48
CA LEU A 222 -17.63 -13.61 -15.90
C LEU A 222 -16.78 -14.17 -17.05
N ASN A 223 -15.47 -13.92 -17.00
CA ASN A 223 -14.53 -14.54 -17.91
C ASN A 223 -14.62 -16.06 -17.76
N GLU A 224 -14.82 -16.78 -18.87
CA GLU A 224 -15.00 -18.23 -18.86
C GLU A 224 -13.82 -19.00 -18.27
N THR A 225 -12.61 -18.42 -18.37
CA THR A 225 -11.41 -18.97 -17.75
C THR A 225 -11.49 -19.02 -16.22
N VAL A 226 -12.20 -18.08 -15.61
CA VAL A 226 -12.41 -18.03 -14.15
C VAL A 226 -13.56 -18.93 -13.72
N LYS A 227 -14.54 -19.18 -14.61
CA LYS A 227 -15.68 -20.09 -14.33
C LYS A 227 -15.24 -21.56 -14.17
N GLY A 228 -14.11 -21.95 -14.77
CA GLY A 228 -13.64 -23.34 -14.78
C GLY A 228 -12.60 -23.70 -13.70
N MET A 229 -12.00 -22.70 -13.04
CA MET A 229 -11.03 -22.96 -11.98
C MET A 229 -11.70 -22.88 -10.62
N THR A 230 -11.89 -24.02 -9.97
CA THR A 230 -12.23 -24.02 -8.56
C THR A 230 -11.03 -23.51 -7.75
N GLN A 231 -11.31 -22.80 -6.64
CA GLN A 231 -10.29 -22.29 -5.71
C GLN A 231 -9.29 -23.41 -5.30
N ASN A 232 -9.78 -24.64 -5.16
CA ASN A 232 -8.97 -25.82 -4.87
C ASN A 232 -7.95 -26.16 -5.98
N GLN A 233 -8.26 -25.94 -7.25
CA GLN A 233 -7.33 -26.21 -8.36
C GLN A 233 -6.21 -25.16 -8.42
N LEU A 234 -6.51 -23.91 -8.15
CA LEU A 234 -5.52 -22.83 -8.03
C LEU A 234 -4.55 -23.11 -6.86
N GLU A 235 -5.08 -23.48 -5.69
CA GLU A 235 -4.27 -23.83 -4.52
C GLU A 235 -3.40 -25.07 -4.77
N GLN A 236 -3.91 -26.09 -5.44
CA GLN A 236 -3.12 -27.28 -5.80
C GLN A 236 -1.99 -26.94 -6.78
N ASN A 237 -2.24 -26.09 -7.77
CA ASN A 237 -1.21 -25.66 -8.72
C ASN A 237 -0.11 -24.85 -8.03
N ILE A 238 -0.45 -24.00 -7.06
CA ILE A 238 0.53 -23.23 -6.27
C ILE A 238 1.35 -24.17 -5.36
N LYS A 239 0.70 -25.10 -4.67
CA LYS A 239 1.36 -26.08 -3.79
C LYS A 239 2.30 -27.02 -4.56
N GLN A 240 1.97 -27.36 -5.79
CA GLN A 240 2.78 -28.26 -6.64
C GLN A 240 3.92 -27.53 -7.37
N SER A 241 3.94 -26.20 -7.34
CA SER A 241 5.00 -25.45 -8.01
C SER A 241 6.33 -25.62 -7.26
N LYS A 242 7.39 -26.01 -7.98
CA LYS A 242 8.75 -26.16 -7.44
C LYS A 242 9.50 -24.82 -7.27
N VAL A 243 8.81 -23.72 -7.38
CA VAL A 243 9.38 -22.37 -7.28
C VAL A 243 9.53 -22.01 -5.80
N SER A 244 10.65 -21.38 -5.42
CA SER A 244 10.87 -20.96 -4.03
C SER A 244 9.82 -19.94 -3.56
N ASP A 245 9.56 -19.89 -2.26
CA ASP A 245 8.53 -19.00 -1.70
C ASP A 245 8.89 -17.53 -1.94
N GLU A 246 10.18 -17.18 -1.95
CA GLU A 246 10.63 -15.82 -2.28
C GLU A 246 10.26 -15.41 -3.71
N ILE A 247 10.38 -16.32 -4.68
CA ILE A 247 9.97 -16.03 -6.07
C ILE A 247 8.45 -15.94 -6.18
N LYS A 248 7.71 -16.78 -5.46
CA LYS A 248 6.23 -16.70 -5.41
C LYS A 248 5.77 -15.36 -4.85
N ASP A 249 6.43 -14.88 -3.79
CA ASP A 249 6.14 -13.58 -3.18
C ASP A 249 6.44 -12.42 -4.14
N ILE A 250 7.56 -12.49 -4.87
CA ILE A 250 7.89 -11.49 -5.90
C ILE A 250 6.84 -11.44 -7.00
N VAL A 251 6.36 -12.60 -7.47
CA VAL A 251 5.33 -12.68 -8.50
C VAL A 251 3.99 -12.16 -7.96
N ALA A 252 3.62 -12.51 -6.73
CA ALA A 252 2.41 -12.01 -6.08
C ALA A 252 2.46 -10.48 -5.94
N ASP A 253 3.57 -9.91 -5.46
CA ASP A 253 3.76 -8.47 -5.31
C ASP A 253 3.67 -7.74 -6.67
N LYS A 254 4.29 -8.29 -7.71
CA LYS A 254 4.21 -7.74 -9.08
C LYS A 254 2.78 -7.76 -9.65
N ASN A 255 2.04 -8.82 -9.43
CA ASN A 255 0.67 -8.95 -9.92
C ASN A 255 -0.30 -8.04 -9.16
N TYR A 256 -0.06 -7.85 -7.87
CA TYR A 256 -0.85 -6.97 -7.01
C TYR A 256 -0.61 -5.50 -7.32
N ASN A 257 0.66 -5.14 -7.46
CA ASN A 257 1.09 -3.79 -7.76
C ASN A 257 1.51 -3.70 -9.22
N SER A 258 0.52 -3.73 -10.11
CA SER A 258 0.74 -3.61 -11.55
C SER A 258 1.37 -2.27 -11.96
N ILE A 259 1.42 -1.30 -11.02
CA ILE A 259 2.00 0.00 -11.23
C ILE A 259 3.40 -0.02 -10.67
N LYS A 260 4.33 -0.27 -11.55
CA LYS A 260 5.72 0.07 -11.31
C LYS A 260 5.93 1.48 -11.85
N PRO A 261 6.09 2.48 -10.99
CA PRO A 261 6.26 3.87 -11.44
C PRO A 261 7.45 4.04 -12.38
N TYR A 262 8.39 3.12 -12.32
CA TYR A 262 9.70 3.27 -12.94
C TYR A 262 9.90 2.53 -14.25
N THR A 263 9.12 1.51 -14.54
CA THR A 263 9.33 0.61 -15.68
C THR A 263 8.14 0.50 -16.62
N GLN A 264 7.05 1.23 -16.34
CA GLN A 264 5.92 1.19 -17.24
C GLN A 264 6.21 1.97 -18.51
N THR A 265 6.32 1.23 -19.59
CA THR A 265 6.10 1.80 -20.91
C THR A 265 4.62 2.18 -20.97
N ILE A 266 4.33 3.44 -20.73
CA ILE A 266 2.96 3.95 -20.80
C ILE A 266 2.56 3.94 -22.26
N ASN A 267 1.41 3.37 -22.57
CA ASN A 267 0.85 3.46 -23.90
C ASN A 267 0.57 4.95 -24.19
N ASN A 268 1.25 5.51 -25.19
CA ASN A 268 1.18 6.93 -25.55
C ASN A 268 -0.26 7.45 -25.67
N TYR A 269 -1.18 6.58 -26.13
CA TYR A 269 -2.59 6.91 -26.23
C TYR A 269 -3.24 7.20 -24.87
N LEU A 270 -2.98 6.38 -23.85
CA LEU A 270 -3.54 6.60 -22.51
C LEU A 270 -2.94 7.84 -21.84
N GLU A 271 -1.71 8.20 -22.17
CA GLU A 271 -1.07 9.45 -21.72
C GLU A 271 -1.65 10.66 -22.43
N GLU A 272 -1.84 10.58 -23.72
CA GLU A 272 -2.38 11.69 -24.54
C GLU A 272 -3.73 12.16 -24.01
N TYR A 273 -4.60 11.23 -23.60
CA TYR A 273 -5.93 11.53 -23.07
C TYR A 273 -6.00 11.63 -21.53
N ASP A 274 -4.90 11.51 -20.83
CA ASP A 274 -4.83 11.50 -19.36
C ASP A 274 -5.67 10.38 -18.69
N ILE A 275 -6.09 9.37 -19.42
CA ILE A 275 -6.96 8.29 -18.94
C ILE A 275 -6.29 7.51 -17.81
N LYS A 276 -5.00 7.20 -17.97
CA LYS A 276 -4.24 6.48 -16.93
C LYS A 276 -4.17 7.27 -15.63
N ASN A 277 -3.88 8.58 -15.73
CA ASN A 277 -3.84 9.44 -14.55
C ASN A 277 -5.19 9.45 -13.83
N LEU A 278 -6.30 9.48 -14.60
CA LEU A 278 -7.65 9.43 -14.04
C LEU A 278 -7.93 8.10 -13.32
N MET A 279 -7.50 6.96 -13.90
CA MET A 279 -7.63 5.63 -13.27
C MET A 279 -6.88 5.57 -11.93
N GLU A 280 -5.63 6.07 -11.88
CA GLU A 280 -4.84 6.07 -10.65
C GLU A 280 -5.42 7.02 -9.60
N LEU A 281 -5.93 8.15 -10.02
CA LEU A 281 -6.59 9.10 -9.12
C LEU A 281 -7.89 8.52 -8.54
N ILE A 282 -8.70 7.82 -9.33
CA ILE A 282 -9.88 7.08 -8.85
C ILE A 282 -9.47 6.04 -7.80
N LYS A 283 -8.39 5.29 -8.07
CA LYS A 283 -7.86 4.27 -7.16
C LYS A 283 -7.43 4.88 -5.82
N SER A 284 -6.62 5.95 -5.86
CA SER A 284 -6.17 6.66 -4.66
C SER A 284 -7.35 7.23 -3.87
N SER A 285 -8.30 7.86 -4.56
CA SER A 285 -9.46 8.50 -3.96
C SER A 285 -10.41 7.49 -3.30
N SER A 286 -10.64 6.35 -3.95
CA SER A 286 -11.48 5.28 -3.40
C SER A 286 -10.88 4.68 -2.12
N ARG A 287 -9.56 4.50 -2.10
CA ARG A 287 -8.84 4.01 -0.93
C ARG A 287 -8.82 5.03 0.21
N ALA A 288 -8.57 6.30 -0.12
CA ALA A 288 -8.62 7.40 0.85
C ALA A 288 -10.01 7.54 1.47
N LEU A 289 -11.08 7.46 0.66
CA LEU A 289 -12.46 7.51 1.14
C LEU A 289 -12.75 6.40 2.15
N ARG A 290 -12.34 5.17 1.85
CA ARG A 290 -12.50 4.03 2.77
C ARG A 290 -11.83 4.27 4.13
N ASN A 291 -10.67 4.89 4.13
CA ASN A 291 -9.84 5.06 5.32
C ASN A 291 -10.17 6.34 6.12
N SER A 292 -10.89 7.28 5.54
CA SER A 292 -11.18 8.59 6.13
C SER A 292 -12.36 8.53 7.11
N GLU A 293 -12.17 7.83 8.25
CA GLU A 293 -13.26 7.56 9.21
C GLU A 293 -13.80 8.83 9.87
N PHE A 294 -12.92 9.77 10.22
CA PHE A 294 -13.22 10.91 11.10
C PHE A 294 -13.33 12.25 10.37
N ILE A 295 -13.43 12.26 9.05
CA ILE A 295 -13.70 13.47 8.27
C ILE A 295 -15.20 13.76 8.20
N LYS A 296 -15.54 14.99 7.87
CA LYS A 296 -16.94 15.43 7.77
C LYS A 296 -17.71 14.64 6.71
N PRO A 297 -18.97 14.27 6.99
CA PRO A 297 -19.82 13.55 6.04
C PRO A 297 -19.92 14.23 4.67
N GLU A 298 -20.01 15.56 4.64
CA GLU A 298 -20.15 16.33 3.41
C GLU A 298 -18.96 16.10 2.47
N HIS A 299 -17.73 16.05 2.99
CA HIS A 299 -16.53 15.80 2.19
C HIS A 299 -16.48 14.34 1.70
N LYS A 300 -16.98 13.38 2.49
CA LYS A 300 -17.09 11.98 2.04
C LYS A 300 -18.06 11.85 0.87
N GLU A 301 -19.22 12.47 0.98
CA GLU A 301 -20.25 12.46 -0.08
C GLU A 301 -19.74 13.15 -1.36
N GLU A 302 -19.06 14.29 -1.20
CA GLU A 302 -18.47 15.02 -2.32
C GLU A 302 -17.39 14.19 -3.01
N LEU A 303 -16.47 13.56 -2.25
CA LEU A 303 -15.46 12.67 -2.82
C LEU A 303 -16.10 11.48 -3.54
N LEU A 304 -17.13 10.85 -2.96
CA LEU A 304 -17.84 9.74 -3.58
C LEU A 304 -18.52 10.16 -4.90
N LYS A 305 -19.14 11.33 -4.94
CA LYS A 305 -19.73 11.88 -6.17
C LYS A 305 -18.69 12.10 -7.25
N ASN A 306 -17.53 12.69 -6.90
CA ASN A 306 -16.45 12.90 -7.86
C ASN A 306 -15.84 11.59 -8.36
N ILE A 307 -15.70 10.58 -7.52
CA ILE A 307 -15.27 9.23 -7.93
C ILE A 307 -16.26 8.65 -8.95
N ALA A 308 -17.58 8.74 -8.67
CA ALA A 308 -18.60 8.23 -9.59
C ALA A 308 -18.60 8.99 -10.93
N MET A 309 -18.40 10.30 -10.93
CA MET A 309 -18.26 11.10 -12.14
C MET A 309 -17.02 10.70 -12.94
N ALA A 310 -15.88 10.51 -12.28
CA ALA A 310 -14.64 10.07 -12.92
C ALA A 310 -14.79 8.67 -13.56
N TRP A 311 -15.47 7.74 -12.90
CA TRP A 311 -15.82 6.45 -13.49
C TRP A 311 -16.70 6.59 -14.73
N LYS A 312 -17.67 7.51 -14.70
CA LYS A 312 -18.53 7.79 -15.85
C LYS A 312 -17.70 8.25 -17.06
N GLU A 313 -16.70 9.11 -16.85
CA GLU A 313 -15.80 9.55 -17.93
C GLU A 313 -14.94 8.41 -18.50
N LEU A 314 -14.44 7.51 -17.65
CA LEU A 314 -13.68 6.34 -18.12
C LEU A 314 -14.49 5.34 -18.94
N MET A 315 -15.80 5.30 -18.74
CA MET A 315 -16.69 4.35 -19.41
C MET A 315 -17.30 4.91 -20.70
N ARG A 316 -17.19 6.21 -20.94
CA ARG A 316 -17.60 6.84 -22.20
C ARG A 316 -16.64 6.52 -23.33
#